data_e0172fdcdda0cddd462b65585bfd9c00
#
_entry.id   e0172fdcdda0cddd462b65585bfd9c00
#
_cell.length_a   1.000
_cell.length_b   1.000
_cell.length_c   1.000
_cell.angle_alpha   90.00
_cell.angle_beta   90.00
_cell.angle_gamma   90.00
#
_symmetry.space_group_name_H-M   'P 1'
#
loop_
_entity.id
_entity.type
_entity.pdbx_description
1 polymer ?
#
loop_
_entity_poly.entity_id
_entity_poly.type
_entity_poly.pdbx_seq_one_letter_code
_entity_poly.pdbx_strand_id
1 'polypeptide(L)'
;MGMPNVLKARFFTAVATLGLTLAASSVYAQKPEVQRLFQSGSYEQAVEAAADGDPASTFIAAQALIKLDRSDRAVAEMTRLRASDNAAWRLIGESGEALIAGDAGRGVELARRAIEADGGNPFAHYALGLAAARANDWGASVEGFTRAIELKPDLAYAHYYAGLAYQRQRQLPKTAQHFDAFLRLAPDAPERGAVVAILRTIK
;
A
#
# COMPACT_ATOMS: atom_id res chain seq x y z
N MET A 1 49.10 20.96 54.24
CA MET A 1 47.90 21.75 53.97
C MET A 1 47.64 21.74 52.50
N GLY A 2 46.77 20.94 52.05
CA GLY A 2 46.41 20.80 50.62
C GLY A 2 45.09 20.07 50.53
N MET A 3 44.06 20.75 50.04
CA MET A 3 42.69 20.16 49.89
C MET A 3 42.63 19.16 48.73
N PRO A 4 41.87 18.09 48.84
CA PRO A 4 41.66 17.20 47.72
C PRO A 4 40.53 17.72 46.81
N ASN A 5 40.82 17.67 45.54
CA ASN A 5 39.93 17.99 44.42
C ASN A 5 38.85 16.91 44.29
N VAL A 6 37.57 17.28 44.47
CA VAL A 6 36.44 16.40 44.27
C VAL A 6 36.03 16.47 42.80
N LEU A 7 36.39 15.46 42.05
CA LEU A 7 36.00 15.26 40.67
C LEU A 7 34.52 14.86 40.59
N LYS A 8 33.64 15.77 40.20
CA LYS A 8 32.23 15.51 39.95
C LYS A 8 32.06 14.67 38.66
N ALA A 9 31.81 13.39 38.81
CA ALA A 9 31.35 12.54 37.72
C ALA A 9 29.96 13.00 37.29
N ARG A 10 29.83 13.54 36.08
CA ARG A 10 28.54 13.78 35.40
C ARG A 10 28.17 12.48 34.72
N PHE A 11 27.18 11.78 35.26
CA PHE A 11 26.49 10.70 34.56
C PHE A 11 25.66 11.29 33.42
N PHE A 12 26.10 11.07 32.19
CA PHE A 12 25.28 11.24 31.00
C PHE A 12 24.35 10.03 30.90
N THR A 13 23.11 10.20 31.27
CA THR A 13 22.03 9.26 30.89
C THR A 13 21.73 9.49 29.43
N ALA A 14 22.38 8.72 28.57
CA ALA A 14 21.94 8.56 27.17
C ALA A 14 20.63 7.80 27.15
N VAL A 15 19.51 8.49 26.95
CA VAL A 15 18.22 7.89 26.70
C VAL A 15 18.29 7.24 25.32
N ALA A 16 18.34 5.92 25.31
CA ALA A 16 18.25 5.12 24.09
C ALA A 16 16.80 5.16 23.54
N THR A 17 16.52 6.14 22.69
CA THR A 17 15.29 6.21 21.88
C THR A 17 15.53 5.74 20.44
N LEU A 18 16.32 4.70 20.26
CA LEU A 18 16.64 4.14 18.92
C LEU A 18 16.28 2.66 18.86
N GLY A 19 15.02 2.31 19.05
CA GLY A 19 14.64 0.89 19.08
C GLY A 19 13.25 0.55 18.56
N LEU A 20 12.39 1.54 18.29
CA LEU A 20 10.97 1.22 17.99
C LEU A 20 10.57 1.39 16.51
N THR A 21 11.42 1.94 15.66
CA THR A 21 11.06 2.19 14.24
C THR A 21 11.47 1.07 13.28
N LEU A 22 12.38 0.17 13.68
CA LEU A 22 12.80 -0.95 12.82
C LEU A 22 11.88 -2.19 12.88
N ALA A 23 11.13 -2.38 13.95
CA ALA A 23 10.29 -3.56 14.10
C ALA A 23 8.98 -3.47 13.28
N ALA A 24 8.43 -2.27 13.09
CA ALA A 24 7.20 -2.08 12.31
C ALA A 24 7.40 -2.35 10.80
N SER A 25 8.61 -2.11 10.28
CA SER A 25 8.92 -2.30 8.86
C SER A 25 8.96 -3.78 8.44
N SER A 26 9.22 -4.70 9.37
CA SER A 26 9.36 -6.13 9.03
C SER A 26 8.01 -6.87 8.97
N VAL A 27 6.98 -6.37 9.67
CA VAL A 27 5.66 -7.02 9.73
C VAL A 27 4.90 -6.92 8.39
N TYR A 28 5.19 -5.88 7.60
CA TYR A 28 4.58 -5.67 6.28
C TYR A 28 5.64 -5.74 5.15
N ALA A 29 6.79 -6.34 5.45
CA ALA A 29 7.83 -6.53 4.45
C ALA A 29 7.30 -7.43 3.35
N GLN A 30 7.18 -6.89 2.16
CA GLN A 30 7.00 -7.65 0.93
C GLN A 30 8.37 -7.89 0.31
N LYS A 31 8.49 -8.90 -0.52
CA LYS A 31 9.71 -9.09 -1.32
C LYS A 31 9.89 -7.87 -2.23
N PRO A 32 10.99 -7.10 -2.12
CA PRO A 32 11.19 -5.90 -2.95
C PRO A 32 11.11 -6.20 -4.45
N GLU A 33 11.47 -7.42 -4.84
CA GLU A 33 11.40 -7.89 -6.21
C GLU A 33 9.95 -7.96 -6.73
N VAL A 34 9.01 -8.49 -5.93
CA VAL A 34 7.59 -8.59 -6.32
C VAL A 34 7.02 -7.20 -6.59
N GLN A 35 7.32 -6.24 -5.72
CA GLN A 35 6.89 -4.85 -5.91
C GLN A 35 7.47 -4.25 -7.18
N ARG A 36 8.77 -4.41 -7.42
CA ARG A 36 9.46 -3.88 -8.60
C ARG A 36 8.91 -4.47 -9.90
N LEU A 37 8.72 -5.79 -9.95
CA LEU A 37 8.14 -6.49 -11.11
C LEU A 37 6.70 -6.02 -11.39
N PHE A 38 5.89 -5.85 -10.36
CA PHE A 38 4.54 -5.29 -10.50
C PHE A 38 4.57 -3.87 -11.05
N GLN A 39 5.45 -3.01 -10.52
CA GLN A 39 5.58 -1.62 -10.92
C GLN A 39 6.08 -1.45 -12.35
N SER A 40 6.89 -2.36 -12.87
CA SER A 40 7.37 -2.36 -14.27
C SER A 40 6.40 -3.00 -15.26
N GLY A 41 5.26 -3.52 -14.79
CA GLY A 41 4.30 -4.24 -15.66
C GLY A 41 4.68 -5.69 -15.96
N SER A 42 5.74 -6.23 -15.34
CA SER A 42 6.16 -7.62 -15.47
C SER A 42 5.27 -8.53 -14.58
N TYR A 43 3.96 -8.52 -14.86
CA TYR A 43 2.95 -9.08 -13.97
C TYR A 43 3.06 -10.58 -13.77
N GLU A 44 3.34 -11.37 -14.83
CA GLU A 44 3.57 -12.82 -14.72
C GLU A 44 4.73 -13.12 -13.78
N GLN A 45 5.85 -12.39 -13.94
CA GLN A 45 7.03 -12.58 -13.10
C GLN A 45 6.77 -12.15 -11.65
N ALA A 46 5.94 -11.10 -11.44
CA ALA A 46 5.53 -10.68 -10.09
C ALA A 46 4.72 -11.78 -9.38
N VAL A 47 3.83 -12.47 -10.11
CA VAL A 47 3.06 -13.61 -9.58
C VAL A 47 3.98 -14.78 -9.24
N GLU A 48 4.93 -15.13 -10.11
CA GLU A 48 5.89 -16.22 -9.87
C GLU A 48 6.79 -15.92 -8.66
N ALA A 49 7.31 -14.71 -8.55
CA ALA A 49 8.15 -14.28 -7.43
C ALA A 49 7.40 -14.24 -6.08
N ALA A 50 6.07 -14.13 -6.11
CA ALA A 50 5.22 -14.14 -4.93
C ALA A 50 4.79 -15.55 -4.45
N ALA A 51 5.13 -16.63 -5.17
CA ALA A 51 4.61 -17.98 -4.93
C ALA A 51 4.84 -18.50 -3.50
N ASP A 52 6.00 -18.22 -2.89
CA ASP A 52 6.34 -18.57 -1.50
C ASP A 52 6.05 -17.39 -0.54
N GLY A 53 5.07 -16.56 -0.89
CA GLY A 53 4.97 -15.20 -0.45
C GLY A 53 4.44 -14.99 0.96
N ASP A 54 5.00 -13.97 1.57
CA ASP A 54 4.37 -13.22 2.64
C ASP A 54 3.02 -12.63 2.17
N PRO A 55 2.13 -12.26 3.10
CA PRO A 55 0.81 -11.74 2.75
C PRO A 55 0.83 -10.50 1.85
N ALA A 56 1.82 -9.61 1.99
CA ALA A 56 1.92 -8.40 1.17
C ALA A 56 2.29 -8.75 -0.28
N SER A 57 3.22 -9.70 -0.50
CA SER A 57 3.54 -10.23 -1.83
C SER A 57 2.35 -10.94 -2.47
N THR A 58 1.59 -11.74 -1.68
CA THR A 58 0.36 -12.40 -2.13
C THR A 58 -0.71 -11.38 -2.58
N PHE A 59 -0.88 -10.28 -1.82
CA PHE A 59 -1.78 -9.19 -2.23
C PHE A 59 -1.36 -8.57 -3.57
N ILE A 60 -0.07 -8.30 -3.75
CA ILE A 60 0.45 -7.73 -5.02
C ILE A 60 0.30 -8.73 -6.17
N ALA A 61 0.51 -10.02 -5.95
CA ALA A 61 0.26 -11.05 -6.96
C ALA A 61 -1.20 -11.08 -7.41
N ALA A 62 -2.15 -10.95 -6.48
CA ALA A 62 -3.55 -10.84 -6.83
C ALA A 62 -3.84 -9.59 -7.67
N GLN A 63 -3.23 -8.43 -7.35
CA GLN A 63 -3.36 -7.22 -8.18
C GLN A 63 -2.74 -7.42 -9.58
N ALA A 64 -1.60 -8.13 -9.69
CA ALA A 64 -0.98 -8.47 -10.97
C ALA A 64 -1.91 -9.37 -11.81
N LEU A 65 -2.55 -10.35 -11.20
CA LEU A 65 -3.49 -11.25 -11.87
C LEU A 65 -4.74 -10.51 -12.36
N ILE A 66 -5.23 -9.50 -11.62
CA ILE A 66 -6.30 -8.60 -12.08
C ILE A 66 -5.85 -7.81 -13.32
N LYS A 67 -4.60 -7.31 -13.34
CA LYS A 67 -4.03 -6.62 -14.52
C LYS A 67 -3.90 -7.53 -15.75
N LEU A 68 -3.75 -8.84 -15.53
CA LEU A 68 -3.68 -9.87 -16.58
C LEU A 68 -5.06 -10.43 -16.99
N ASP A 69 -6.16 -9.89 -16.43
CA ASP A 69 -7.53 -10.38 -16.64
C ASP A 69 -7.71 -11.86 -16.22
N ARG A 70 -6.96 -12.29 -15.21
CA ARG A 70 -7.00 -13.67 -14.66
C ARG A 70 -7.72 -13.69 -13.32
N SER A 71 -9.01 -13.32 -13.34
CA SER A 71 -9.82 -13.12 -12.14
C SER A 71 -9.91 -14.38 -11.26
N ASP A 72 -10.05 -15.57 -11.83
CA ASP A 72 -10.11 -16.83 -11.05
C ASP A 72 -8.84 -17.05 -10.23
N ARG A 73 -7.66 -16.78 -10.81
CA ARG A 73 -6.40 -16.89 -10.11
C ARG A 73 -6.23 -15.79 -9.07
N ALA A 74 -6.72 -14.59 -9.35
CA ALA A 74 -6.72 -13.49 -8.38
C ALA A 74 -7.58 -13.84 -7.16
N VAL A 75 -8.74 -14.47 -7.34
CA VAL A 75 -9.56 -15.00 -6.24
C VAL A 75 -8.78 -16.03 -5.43
N ALA A 76 -8.03 -16.93 -6.07
CA ALA A 76 -7.23 -17.93 -5.35
C ALA A 76 -6.18 -17.26 -4.44
N GLU A 77 -5.50 -16.20 -4.89
CA GLU A 77 -4.55 -15.46 -4.05
C GLU A 77 -5.27 -14.71 -2.91
N MET A 78 -6.44 -14.12 -3.14
CA MET A 78 -7.23 -13.50 -2.07
C MET A 78 -7.73 -14.55 -1.06
N THR A 79 -8.08 -15.77 -1.50
CA THR A 79 -8.43 -16.89 -0.63
C THR A 79 -7.23 -17.33 0.24
N ARG A 80 -6.00 -17.29 -0.29
CA ARG A 80 -4.79 -17.52 0.51
C ARG A 80 -4.65 -16.47 1.61
N LEU A 81 -4.89 -15.19 1.32
CA LEU A 81 -4.89 -14.14 2.34
C LEU A 81 -6.00 -14.38 3.39
N ARG A 82 -7.19 -14.79 2.96
CA ARG A 82 -8.30 -15.13 3.86
C ARG A 82 -7.95 -16.28 4.81
N ALA A 83 -7.07 -17.17 4.43
CA ALA A 83 -6.59 -18.28 5.27
C ALA A 83 -5.49 -17.84 6.27
N SER A 84 -5.09 -16.58 6.30
CA SER A 84 -4.06 -16.06 7.21
C SER A 84 -4.52 -16.11 8.68
N ASP A 85 -3.61 -16.40 9.59
CA ASP A 85 -3.85 -16.29 11.04
C ASP A 85 -4.00 -14.83 11.50
N ASN A 86 -3.47 -13.88 10.73
CA ASN A 86 -3.60 -12.47 11.02
C ASN A 86 -4.97 -11.93 10.55
N ALA A 87 -5.74 -11.35 11.48
CA ALA A 87 -7.11 -10.90 11.24
C ALA A 87 -7.20 -9.83 10.16
N ALA A 88 -6.26 -8.88 10.09
CA ALA A 88 -6.27 -7.83 9.07
C ALA A 88 -6.05 -8.42 7.67
N TRP A 89 -5.10 -9.35 7.51
CA TRP A 89 -4.86 -10.00 6.21
C TRP A 89 -6.04 -10.88 5.77
N ARG A 90 -6.71 -11.57 6.70
CA ARG A 90 -7.95 -12.29 6.39
C ARG A 90 -9.00 -11.35 5.79
N LEU A 91 -9.24 -10.22 6.44
CA LEU A 91 -10.24 -9.24 6.03
C LEU A 91 -9.86 -8.54 4.71
N ILE A 92 -8.54 -8.31 4.47
CA ILE A 92 -8.04 -7.83 3.17
C ILE A 92 -8.35 -8.85 2.07
N GLY A 93 -8.14 -10.15 2.32
CA GLY A 93 -8.48 -11.22 1.38
C GLY A 93 -9.98 -11.25 1.07
N GLU A 94 -10.83 -11.23 2.11
CA GLU A 94 -12.30 -11.18 1.93
C GLU A 94 -12.75 -9.91 1.18
N SER A 95 -12.14 -8.76 1.45
CA SER A 95 -12.40 -7.50 0.72
C SER A 95 -12.06 -7.64 -0.76
N GLY A 96 -10.91 -8.24 -1.08
CA GLY A 96 -10.48 -8.49 -2.45
C GLY A 96 -11.42 -9.46 -3.20
N GLU A 97 -11.84 -10.54 -2.55
CA GLU A 97 -12.84 -11.47 -3.12
C GLU A 97 -14.16 -10.74 -3.44
N ALA A 98 -14.66 -9.92 -2.49
CA ALA A 98 -15.89 -9.14 -2.70
C ALA A 98 -15.75 -8.17 -3.88
N LEU A 99 -14.59 -7.50 -4.03
CA LEU A 99 -14.32 -6.60 -5.15
C LEU A 99 -14.31 -7.33 -6.50
N ILE A 100 -13.69 -8.51 -6.57
CA ILE A 100 -13.64 -9.31 -7.80
C ILE A 100 -15.05 -9.81 -8.16
N ALA A 101 -15.87 -10.14 -7.15
CA ALA A 101 -17.27 -10.51 -7.33
C ALA A 101 -18.19 -9.32 -7.71
N GLY A 102 -17.68 -8.08 -7.69
CA GLY A 102 -18.44 -6.87 -8.02
C GLY A 102 -19.17 -6.25 -6.85
N ASP A 103 -19.04 -6.76 -5.62
CA ASP A 103 -19.66 -6.21 -4.40
C ASP A 103 -18.71 -5.20 -3.74
N ALA A 104 -18.69 -3.99 -4.31
CA ALA A 104 -17.85 -2.91 -3.82
C ALA A 104 -18.25 -2.45 -2.40
N GLY A 105 -19.55 -2.48 -2.07
CA GLY A 105 -20.05 -2.11 -0.74
C GLY A 105 -19.52 -3.04 0.35
N ARG A 106 -19.60 -4.34 0.11
CA ARG A 106 -19.03 -5.36 0.99
C ARG A 106 -17.50 -5.24 1.09
N GLY A 107 -16.84 -4.94 -0.03
CA GLY A 107 -15.40 -4.67 -0.06
C GLY A 107 -14.99 -3.52 0.87
N VAL A 108 -15.72 -2.40 0.86
CA VAL A 108 -15.49 -1.26 1.75
C VAL A 108 -15.68 -1.63 3.22
N GLU A 109 -16.76 -2.33 3.56
CA GLU A 109 -17.02 -2.79 4.93
C GLU A 109 -15.86 -3.64 5.47
N LEU A 110 -15.44 -4.64 4.69
CA LEU A 110 -14.37 -5.55 5.08
C LEU A 110 -13.01 -4.86 5.19
N ALA A 111 -12.69 -3.93 4.29
CA ALA A 111 -11.46 -3.14 4.38
C ALA A 111 -11.44 -2.23 5.61
N ARG A 112 -12.57 -1.62 6.01
CA ARG A 112 -12.67 -0.85 7.28
C ARG A 112 -12.42 -1.74 8.48
N ARG A 113 -12.99 -2.93 8.52
CA ARG A 113 -12.73 -3.92 9.58
C ARG A 113 -11.27 -4.39 9.59
N ALA A 114 -10.61 -4.48 8.43
CA ALA A 114 -9.18 -4.76 8.36
C ALA A 114 -8.35 -3.65 9.02
N ILE A 115 -8.73 -2.38 8.81
CA ILE A 115 -8.12 -1.21 9.45
C ILE A 115 -8.36 -1.21 10.96
N GLU A 116 -9.56 -1.59 11.42
CA GLU A 116 -9.86 -1.74 12.86
C GLU A 116 -8.99 -2.84 13.50
N ALA A 117 -8.75 -3.94 12.78
CA ALA A 117 -7.90 -5.02 13.25
C ALA A 117 -6.41 -4.64 13.27
N ASP A 118 -5.96 -3.82 12.32
CA ASP A 118 -4.58 -3.34 12.22
C ASP A 118 -4.50 -2.03 11.42
N GLY A 119 -4.65 -0.90 12.11
CA GLY A 119 -4.57 0.43 11.53
C GLY A 119 -3.16 0.84 11.05
N GLY A 120 -2.13 0.08 11.39
CA GLY A 120 -0.77 0.25 10.91
C GLY A 120 -0.48 -0.48 9.59
N ASN A 121 -1.39 -1.32 9.12
CA ASN A 121 -1.21 -2.08 7.88
C ASN A 121 -1.50 -1.21 6.64
N PRO A 122 -0.49 -0.84 5.82
CA PRO A 122 -0.70 -0.02 4.63
C PRO A 122 -1.61 -0.69 3.59
N PHE A 123 -1.65 -2.02 3.55
CA PHE A 123 -2.47 -2.75 2.59
C PHE A 123 -3.95 -2.80 2.98
N ALA A 124 -4.30 -2.67 4.27
CA ALA A 124 -5.69 -2.49 4.70
C ALA A 124 -6.26 -1.16 4.19
N HIS A 125 -5.47 -0.09 4.31
CA HIS A 125 -5.83 1.23 3.76
C HIS A 125 -5.85 1.24 2.23
N TYR A 126 -4.91 0.53 1.60
CA TYR A 126 -4.91 0.36 0.14
C TYR A 126 -6.16 -0.39 -0.34
N ALA A 127 -6.58 -1.46 0.35
CA ALA A 127 -7.79 -2.20 0.05
C ALA A 127 -9.04 -1.32 0.18
N LEU A 128 -9.13 -0.47 1.24
CA LEU A 128 -10.18 0.53 1.37
C LEU A 128 -10.20 1.49 0.17
N GLY A 129 -9.04 2.00 -0.23
CA GLY A 129 -8.92 2.89 -1.38
C GLY A 129 -9.45 2.26 -2.67
N LEU A 130 -9.12 1.00 -2.94
CA LEU A 130 -9.61 0.25 -4.10
C LEU A 130 -11.13 0.02 -4.03
N ALA A 131 -11.63 -0.44 -2.88
CA ALA A 131 -13.04 -0.75 -2.69
C ALA A 131 -13.91 0.50 -2.84
N ALA A 132 -13.51 1.60 -2.20
CA ALA A 132 -14.18 2.88 -2.27
C ALA A 132 -14.18 3.47 -3.71
N ALA A 133 -13.07 3.33 -4.44
CA ALA A 133 -13.01 3.73 -5.86
C ALA A 133 -14.02 2.95 -6.71
N ARG A 134 -14.17 1.66 -6.48
CA ARG A 134 -15.17 0.81 -7.17
C ARG A 134 -16.60 1.16 -6.78
N ALA A 135 -16.82 1.61 -5.53
CA ALA A 135 -18.11 2.12 -5.06
C ALA A 135 -18.39 3.56 -5.50
N ASN A 136 -17.48 4.21 -6.25
CA ASN A 136 -17.51 5.64 -6.61
C ASN A 136 -17.47 6.59 -5.39
N ASP A 137 -17.09 6.11 -4.21
CA ASP A 137 -16.79 6.94 -3.03
C ASP A 137 -15.35 7.48 -3.12
N TRP A 138 -15.21 8.57 -3.87
CA TRP A 138 -13.90 9.18 -4.10
C TRP A 138 -13.31 9.80 -2.84
N GLY A 139 -14.15 10.14 -1.84
CA GLY A 139 -13.71 10.65 -0.54
C GLY A 139 -12.96 9.56 0.24
N ALA A 140 -13.63 8.44 0.49
CA ALA A 140 -13.03 7.29 1.18
C ALA A 140 -11.86 6.67 0.37
N SER A 141 -11.92 6.75 -0.97
CA SER A 141 -10.81 6.30 -1.83
C SER A 141 -9.54 7.12 -1.60
N VAL A 142 -9.65 8.45 -1.59
CA VAL A 142 -8.55 9.37 -1.28
C VAL A 142 -7.99 9.09 0.12
N GLU A 143 -8.87 8.99 1.14
CA GLU A 143 -8.48 8.69 2.52
C GLU A 143 -7.65 7.40 2.59
N GLY A 144 -8.16 6.31 2.02
CA GLY A 144 -7.48 5.02 2.03
C GLY A 144 -6.11 5.07 1.36
N PHE A 145 -6.01 5.59 0.13
CA PHE A 145 -4.72 5.65 -0.56
C PHE A 145 -3.74 6.62 0.10
N THR A 146 -4.20 7.77 0.59
CA THR A 146 -3.32 8.72 1.28
C THR A 146 -2.73 8.09 2.54
N ARG A 147 -3.55 7.39 3.33
CA ARG A 147 -3.07 6.73 4.53
C ARG A 147 -2.14 5.56 4.22
N ALA A 148 -2.41 4.79 3.16
CA ALA A 148 -1.48 3.75 2.68
C ALA A 148 -0.11 4.33 2.30
N ILE A 149 -0.08 5.50 1.63
CA ILE A 149 1.13 6.23 1.25
C ILE A 149 1.89 6.74 2.48
N GLU A 150 1.20 7.28 3.49
CA GLU A 150 1.84 7.73 4.74
C GLU A 150 2.56 6.58 5.46
N LEU A 151 1.94 5.40 5.48
CA LEU A 151 2.49 4.20 6.12
C LEU A 151 3.60 3.53 5.28
N LYS A 152 3.49 3.58 3.95
CA LYS A 152 4.42 2.98 3.00
C LYS A 152 4.57 3.87 1.75
N PRO A 153 5.49 4.85 1.77
CA PRO A 153 5.61 5.88 0.72
C PRO A 153 6.06 5.37 -0.65
N ASP A 154 6.62 4.17 -0.73
CA ASP A 154 7.10 3.54 -1.97
C ASP A 154 6.03 2.71 -2.70
N LEU A 155 4.77 2.74 -2.26
CA LEU A 155 3.63 2.15 -2.95
C LEU A 155 3.25 2.99 -4.17
N ALA A 156 3.95 2.82 -5.29
CA ALA A 156 3.74 3.62 -6.51
C ALA A 156 2.28 3.62 -6.97
N TYR A 157 1.62 2.45 -6.97
CA TYR A 157 0.22 2.36 -7.39
C TYR A 157 -0.77 2.98 -6.40
N ALA A 158 -0.42 3.15 -5.12
CA ALA A 158 -1.22 3.96 -4.22
C ALA A 158 -1.22 5.44 -4.65
N HIS A 159 -0.08 5.95 -5.10
CA HIS A 159 0.00 7.28 -5.72
C HIS A 159 -0.80 7.36 -7.02
N TYR A 160 -0.70 6.36 -7.90
CA TYR A 160 -1.47 6.31 -9.13
C TYR A 160 -2.98 6.40 -8.87
N TYR A 161 -3.49 5.55 -7.99
CA TYR A 161 -4.94 5.53 -7.68
C TYR A 161 -5.38 6.75 -6.88
N ALA A 162 -4.56 7.29 -5.96
CA ALA A 162 -4.84 8.56 -5.31
C ALA A 162 -4.96 9.70 -6.35
N GLY A 163 -4.05 9.75 -7.32
CA GLY A 163 -4.10 10.70 -8.42
C GLY A 163 -5.41 10.61 -9.21
N LEU A 164 -5.86 9.40 -9.54
CA LEU A 164 -7.16 9.17 -10.20
C LEU A 164 -8.34 9.61 -9.33
N ALA A 165 -8.32 9.30 -8.04
CA ALA A 165 -9.39 9.70 -7.12
C ALA A 165 -9.48 11.22 -6.94
N TYR A 166 -8.33 11.91 -6.81
CA TYR A 166 -8.29 13.37 -6.80
C TYR A 166 -8.74 14.00 -8.12
N GLN A 167 -8.41 13.38 -9.26
CA GLN A 167 -8.91 13.81 -10.57
C GLN A 167 -10.45 13.76 -10.63
N ARG A 168 -11.06 12.69 -10.11
CA ARG A 168 -12.53 12.57 -10.00
C ARG A 168 -13.14 13.65 -9.12
N GLN A 169 -12.42 14.09 -8.09
CA GLN A 169 -12.81 15.21 -7.22
C GLN A 169 -12.45 16.58 -7.81
N ARG A 170 -11.86 16.67 -9.01
CA ARG A 170 -11.38 17.91 -9.64
C ARG A 170 -10.30 18.64 -8.83
N GLN A 171 -9.57 17.94 -7.96
CA GLN A 171 -8.45 18.50 -7.18
C GLN A 171 -7.14 18.40 -7.98
N LEU A 172 -7.04 19.18 -9.08
CA LEU A 172 -5.97 19.06 -10.07
C LEU A 172 -4.54 19.23 -9.50
N PRO A 173 -4.27 20.12 -8.52
CA PRO A 173 -2.94 20.21 -7.92
C PRO A 173 -2.52 18.90 -7.22
N LYS A 174 -3.43 18.27 -6.49
CA LYS A 174 -3.16 16.98 -5.82
C LYS A 174 -3.04 15.84 -6.83
N THR A 175 -3.87 15.86 -7.88
CA THR A 175 -3.72 14.93 -9.01
C THR A 175 -2.31 14.97 -9.57
N ALA A 176 -1.80 16.18 -9.88
CA ALA A 176 -0.45 16.35 -10.43
C ALA A 176 0.62 15.85 -9.42
N GLN A 177 0.50 16.21 -8.15
CA GLN A 177 1.44 15.78 -7.10
C GLN A 177 1.57 14.25 -7.03
N HIS A 178 0.43 13.55 -7.01
CA HIS A 178 0.43 12.09 -6.90
C HIS A 178 0.90 11.41 -8.19
N PHE A 179 0.54 11.91 -9.35
CA PHE A 179 1.03 11.39 -10.62
C PHE A 179 2.53 11.62 -10.82
N ASP A 180 3.06 12.78 -10.42
CA ASP A 180 4.51 13.03 -10.43
C ASP A 180 5.25 12.05 -9.49
N ALA A 181 4.69 11.73 -8.31
CA ALA A 181 5.24 10.73 -7.41
C ALA A 181 5.20 9.33 -8.03
N PHE A 182 4.08 8.92 -8.63
CA PHE A 182 3.96 7.66 -9.37
C PHE A 182 5.02 7.51 -10.44
N LEU A 183 5.22 8.53 -11.29
CA LEU A 183 6.19 8.50 -12.38
C LEU A 183 7.65 8.39 -11.88
N ARG A 184 7.95 8.91 -10.70
CA ARG A 184 9.27 8.74 -10.08
C ARG A 184 9.48 7.35 -9.49
N LEU A 185 8.44 6.77 -8.86
CA LEU A 185 8.52 5.48 -8.19
C LEU A 185 8.42 4.30 -9.16
N ALA A 186 7.71 4.48 -10.29
CA ALA A 186 7.47 3.46 -11.30
C ALA A 186 7.71 4.04 -12.71
N PRO A 187 8.97 4.35 -13.08
CA PRO A 187 9.29 5.00 -14.36
C PRO A 187 8.95 4.13 -15.57
N ASP A 188 8.92 2.81 -15.42
CA ASP A 188 8.66 1.84 -16.47
C ASP A 188 7.23 1.29 -16.45
N ALA A 189 6.34 1.88 -15.63
CA ALA A 189 4.95 1.42 -15.52
C ALA A 189 4.19 1.55 -16.84
N PRO A 190 3.34 0.57 -17.18
CA PRO A 190 2.49 0.63 -18.39
C PRO A 190 1.60 1.87 -18.45
N GLU A 191 1.16 2.39 -17.30
CA GLU A 191 0.30 3.57 -17.19
C GLU A 191 1.04 4.90 -17.41
N ARG A 192 2.37 4.89 -17.52
CA ARG A 192 3.20 6.09 -17.68
C ARG A 192 2.69 7.01 -18.79
N GLY A 193 2.42 6.45 -19.97
CA GLY A 193 1.96 7.25 -21.12
C GLY A 193 0.65 7.99 -20.85
N ALA A 194 -0.32 7.30 -20.26
CA ALA A 194 -1.62 7.86 -19.90
C ALA A 194 -1.48 8.95 -18.82
N VAL A 195 -0.66 8.70 -17.80
CA VAL A 195 -0.40 9.68 -16.72
C VAL A 195 0.25 10.95 -17.27
N VAL A 196 1.26 10.82 -18.13
CA VAL A 196 1.91 11.98 -18.79
C VAL A 196 0.91 12.77 -19.64
N ALA A 197 0.02 12.09 -20.36
CA ALA A 197 -1.03 12.76 -21.15
C ALA A 197 -1.96 13.58 -20.23
N ILE A 198 -2.42 13.02 -19.13
CA ILE A 198 -3.26 13.73 -18.14
C ILE A 198 -2.51 14.95 -17.58
N LEU A 199 -1.25 14.79 -17.17
CA LEU A 199 -0.45 15.89 -16.61
C LEU A 199 -0.29 17.07 -17.57
N ARG A 200 -0.23 16.81 -18.90
CA ARG A 200 -0.19 17.87 -19.92
C ARG A 200 -1.49 18.67 -20.03
N THR A 201 -2.63 18.08 -19.64
CA THR A 201 -3.93 18.75 -19.74
C THR A 201 -4.29 19.56 -18.50
N ILE A 202 -3.60 19.33 -17.37
CA ILE A 202 -3.91 19.97 -16.08
C ILE A 202 -2.84 20.97 -15.62
N LYS A 203 -1.74 21.09 -16.35
CA LYS A 203 -0.71 22.14 -16.21
C LYS A 203 -1.00 23.30 -17.11
#